data_ca4f6d1b3c2fe53383fb7da967372cd2
#
_entry.id   ca4f6d1b3c2fe53383fb7da967372cd2
#
_cell.length_a   1.000
_cell.length_b   1.000
_cell.length_c   1.000
_cell.angle_alpha   90.00
_cell.angle_beta   90.00
_cell.angle_gamma   90.00
#
_symmetry.space_group_name_H-M   'P 1'
#
loop_
_entity.id
_entity.type
_entity.pdbx_description
1 polymer ?
#
loop_
_entity_poly.entity_id
_entity_poly.type
_entity_poly.pdbx_seq_one_letter_code
_entity_poly.pdbx_strand_id
1 'polypeptide(L)'
;LGFTGGDNQGIIGLEVSYEKYLKGLDGSILTMTTAYGTEIENGAEDRIEPVAGWTLNTSLDLPVMEYTDQLANYLLKKKQAKSVDIIVMNPQNGEIYAMASAPEFNLNDPYRISGDLSKMSAKEKSEKRNAMWRNSCVSDTYEPGSTFKILTTAAALEKGVVKMTDRFHCPGYKIVEDRRIRCHKKGGHGSETFLDGIMNSCNPVFIEVGARVGVSDFFRKMSDFGLMNRTGIDVPGEASTIIHKEKNVGAVELATMSFGQSFQLSPIRLVSLAGSMINGGYSITPHFGVSAVSAD
;
A
#
# COMPACT_ATOMS: atom_id res chain seq x y z
N LEU A 1 -2.02 -2.02 -13.06
CA LEU A 1 -2.56 -3.09 -13.92
C LEU A 1 -1.68 -4.34 -13.81
N GLY A 2 -0.77 -4.55 -14.70
CA GLY A 2 0.09 -5.72 -14.80
C GLY A 2 0.46 -6.02 -16.25
N PHE A 3 1.11 -7.16 -16.48
CA PHE A 3 1.42 -7.65 -17.81
C PHE A 3 1.49 -9.19 -17.80
N THR A 4 1.36 -9.78 -18.99
CA THR A 4 1.44 -11.23 -19.20
C THR A 4 2.78 -11.63 -19.82
N GLY A 5 3.16 -12.91 -19.66
CA GLY A 5 4.28 -13.52 -20.34
C GLY A 5 3.96 -13.91 -21.80
N GLY A 6 4.95 -14.46 -22.49
CA GLY A 6 4.78 -14.93 -23.87
C GLY A 6 3.82 -16.13 -24.03
N ASP A 7 3.49 -16.81 -22.95
CA ASP A 7 2.54 -17.90 -22.83
C ASP A 7 1.16 -17.44 -22.32
N ASN A 8 0.89 -16.14 -22.38
CA ASN A 8 -0.33 -15.47 -21.91
C ASN A 8 -0.61 -15.68 -20.40
N GLN A 9 0.41 -16.03 -19.61
CA GLN A 9 0.29 -16.14 -18.16
C GLN A 9 0.55 -14.79 -17.49
N GLY A 10 -0.28 -14.40 -16.52
CA GLY A 10 -0.09 -13.18 -15.73
C GLY A 10 1.20 -13.21 -14.92
N ILE A 11 2.00 -12.15 -14.99
CA ILE A 11 3.31 -12.06 -14.29
C ILE A 11 3.20 -11.20 -13.05
N ILE A 12 2.57 -10.03 -13.12
CA ILE A 12 2.37 -9.12 -11.98
C ILE A 12 0.98 -8.47 -12.02
N GLY A 13 0.62 -7.81 -10.92
CA GLY A 13 -0.56 -6.96 -10.82
C GLY A 13 -1.87 -7.71 -10.91
N LEU A 14 -2.88 -7.09 -11.52
CA LEU A 14 -4.21 -7.67 -11.69
C LEU A 14 -4.18 -8.87 -12.66
N GLU A 15 -3.27 -8.88 -13.62
CA GLU A 15 -3.11 -10.00 -14.56
C GLU A 15 -2.85 -11.32 -13.82
N VAL A 16 -1.96 -11.33 -12.83
CA VAL A 16 -1.70 -12.54 -12.05
C VAL A 16 -2.77 -12.81 -11.00
N SER A 17 -3.36 -11.78 -10.41
CA SER A 17 -4.39 -11.95 -9.37
C SER A 17 -5.69 -12.51 -9.92
N TYR A 18 -6.04 -12.12 -11.13
CA TYR A 18 -7.28 -12.51 -11.81
C TYR A 18 -7.05 -13.47 -12.97
N GLU A 19 -5.86 -14.08 -13.08
CA GLU A 19 -5.50 -14.98 -14.18
C GLU A 19 -6.54 -16.06 -14.45
N LYS A 20 -7.09 -16.68 -13.39
CA LYS A 20 -8.12 -17.74 -13.54
C LYS A 20 -9.38 -17.30 -14.29
N TYR A 21 -9.62 -15.98 -14.39
CA TYR A 21 -10.72 -15.40 -15.14
C TYR A 21 -10.25 -14.87 -16.49
N LEU A 22 -9.08 -14.22 -16.53
CA LEU A 22 -8.59 -13.49 -17.70
C LEU A 22 -7.99 -14.40 -18.77
N LYS A 23 -7.32 -15.49 -18.37
CA LYS A 23 -6.50 -16.30 -19.29
C LYS A 23 -7.35 -17.04 -20.34
N GLY A 24 -8.55 -17.54 -20.03
CA GLY A 24 -9.28 -18.44 -20.91
C GLY A 24 -8.64 -19.82 -21.04
N LEU A 25 -9.00 -20.55 -22.07
CA LEU A 25 -8.45 -21.86 -22.41
C LEU A 25 -7.94 -21.86 -23.85
N ASP A 26 -6.72 -22.32 -24.03
CA ASP A 26 -6.11 -22.44 -25.35
C ASP A 26 -6.81 -23.56 -26.14
N GLY A 27 -7.09 -23.30 -27.39
CA GLY A 27 -7.52 -24.34 -28.33
C GLY A 27 -6.34 -25.21 -28.74
N SER A 28 -6.65 -26.35 -29.30
CA SER A 28 -5.64 -27.25 -29.89
C SER A 28 -6.13 -27.85 -31.20
N ILE A 29 -5.19 -28.04 -32.12
CA ILE A 29 -5.43 -28.72 -33.39
C ILE A 29 -4.52 -29.92 -33.44
N LEU A 30 -5.10 -31.11 -33.49
CA LEU A 30 -4.40 -32.35 -33.68
C LEU A 30 -4.50 -32.74 -35.17
N THR A 31 -3.38 -32.71 -35.89
CA THR A 31 -3.31 -33.08 -37.29
C THR A 31 -2.50 -34.40 -37.48
N MET A 32 -2.84 -35.17 -38.48
CA MET A 32 -2.04 -36.30 -38.86
C MET A 32 -0.79 -35.86 -39.60
N THR A 33 0.38 -36.32 -39.12
CA THR A 33 1.65 -36.02 -39.78
C THR A 33 2.30 -37.28 -40.32
N THR A 34 3.09 -37.17 -41.37
CA THR A 34 4.01 -38.24 -41.84
C THR A 34 5.09 -38.54 -40.82
N ALA A 35 5.81 -39.65 -40.98
CA ALA A 35 6.97 -40.00 -40.16
C ALA A 35 8.07 -38.90 -40.11
N TYR A 36 8.07 -38.00 -41.05
CA TYR A 36 8.99 -36.83 -41.15
C TYR A 36 8.41 -35.54 -40.55
N GLY A 37 7.22 -35.59 -39.90
CA GLY A 37 6.62 -34.44 -39.26
C GLY A 37 5.90 -33.47 -40.23
N THR A 38 5.71 -33.84 -41.50
CA THR A 38 4.98 -33.07 -42.49
C THR A 38 3.49 -33.40 -42.38
N GLU A 39 2.63 -32.40 -42.34
CA GLU A 39 1.17 -32.55 -42.28
C GLU A 39 0.66 -33.31 -43.53
N ILE A 40 -0.26 -34.24 -43.31
CA ILE A 40 -0.85 -35.03 -44.39
C ILE A 40 -2.03 -34.25 -44.95
N GLU A 41 -1.93 -33.89 -46.23
CA GLU A 41 -3.00 -33.22 -46.98
C GLU A 41 -4.30 -34.07 -46.93
N ASN A 42 -5.38 -33.47 -46.45
CA ASN A 42 -6.69 -34.13 -46.18
C ASN A 42 -6.62 -35.24 -45.10
N GLY A 43 -5.64 -35.20 -44.19
CA GLY A 43 -5.63 -36.02 -42.97
C GLY A 43 -6.77 -35.63 -42.02
N ALA A 44 -7.11 -36.56 -41.09
CA ALA A 44 -8.09 -36.25 -40.07
C ALA A 44 -7.53 -35.12 -39.15
N GLU A 45 -8.35 -34.07 -38.96
CA GLU A 45 -8.07 -32.95 -38.03
C GLU A 45 -9.07 -33.05 -36.87
N ASP A 46 -8.55 -33.07 -35.66
CA ASP A 46 -9.38 -32.90 -34.44
C ASP A 46 -9.08 -31.53 -33.84
N ARG A 47 -10.11 -30.72 -33.71
CA ARG A 47 -10.00 -29.33 -33.32
C ARG A 47 -10.77 -29.06 -32.05
N ILE A 48 -10.06 -28.56 -31.02
CA ILE A 48 -10.66 -28.03 -29.81
C ILE A 48 -10.61 -26.51 -29.92
N GLU A 49 -11.78 -25.88 -29.97
CA GLU A 49 -11.85 -24.41 -30.06
C GLU A 49 -11.39 -23.75 -28.77
N PRO A 50 -10.72 -22.59 -28.85
CA PRO A 50 -10.32 -21.84 -27.68
C PRO A 50 -11.53 -21.26 -26.95
N VAL A 51 -11.43 -21.12 -25.62
CA VAL A 51 -12.44 -20.45 -24.81
C VAL A 51 -11.88 -19.09 -24.37
N ALA A 52 -12.56 -18.01 -24.70
CA ALA A 52 -12.14 -16.67 -24.32
C ALA A 52 -12.11 -16.48 -22.80
N GLY A 53 -11.16 -15.71 -22.30
CA GLY A 53 -11.16 -15.26 -20.91
C GLY A 53 -12.28 -14.28 -20.61
N TRP A 54 -12.56 -14.08 -19.35
CA TRP A 54 -13.57 -13.15 -18.87
C TRP A 54 -13.09 -11.70 -18.94
N THR A 55 -14.03 -10.76 -18.97
CA THR A 55 -13.75 -9.34 -18.84
C THR A 55 -13.75 -8.94 -17.37
N LEU A 56 -12.65 -8.38 -16.87
CA LEU A 56 -12.55 -7.81 -15.53
C LEU A 56 -12.91 -6.32 -15.57
N ASN A 57 -13.99 -5.96 -14.88
CA ASN A 57 -14.34 -4.56 -14.63
C ASN A 57 -13.63 -4.11 -13.35
N THR A 58 -12.93 -2.99 -13.42
CA THR A 58 -12.18 -2.42 -12.30
C THR A 58 -12.79 -1.11 -11.82
N SER A 59 -12.49 -0.73 -10.57
CA SER A 59 -12.85 0.55 -9.98
C SER A 59 -11.98 1.73 -10.46
N LEU A 60 -10.96 1.47 -11.28
CA LEU A 60 -10.06 2.51 -11.77
C LEU A 60 -10.84 3.55 -12.58
N ASP A 61 -10.67 4.82 -12.17
CA ASP A 61 -11.24 5.97 -12.86
C ASP A 61 -10.16 6.62 -13.72
N LEU A 62 -10.31 6.57 -15.05
CA LEU A 62 -9.28 7.01 -15.98
C LEU A 62 -8.88 8.48 -15.78
N PRO A 63 -9.80 9.47 -15.71
CA PRO A 63 -9.48 10.86 -15.38
C PRO A 63 -8.70 11.02 -14.08
N VAL A 64 -9.10 10.30 -13.02
CA VAL A 64 -8.41 10.35 -11.72
C VAL A 64 -7.01 9.74 -11.83
N MET A 65 -6.86 8.62 -12.56
CA MET A 65 -5.56 7.99 -12.82
C MET A 65 -4.61 8.93 -13.57
N GLU A 66 -5.07 9.55 -14.66
CA GLU A 66 -4.25 10.47 -15.47
C GLU A 66 -3.78 11.68 -14.65
N TYR A 67 -4.69 12.28 -13.88
CA TYR A 67 -4.33 13.39 -13.01
C TYR A 67 -3.34 12.98 -11.91
N THR A 68 -3.56 11.82 -11.29
CA THR A 68 -2.72 11.28 -10.22
C THR A 68 -1.32 10.99 -10.73
N ASP A 69 -1.19 10.42 -11.93
CA ASP A 69 0.09 10.14 -12.55
C ASP A 69 0.85 11.42 -12.90
N GLN A 70 0.19 12.39 -13.52
CA GLN A 70 0.77 13.70 -13.81
C GLN A 70 1.26 14.38 -12.52
N LEU A 71 0.47 14.32 -11.45
CA LEU A 71 0.83 14.90 -10.15
C LEU A 71 2.02 14.18 -9.52
N ALA A 72 2.08 12.85 -9.56
CA ALA A 72 3.20 12.08 -9.03
C ALA A 72 4.51 12.44 -9.75
N ASN A 73 4.48 12.48 -11.07
CA ASN A 73 5.63 12.86 -11.91
C ASN A 73 6.05 14.33 -11.70
N TYR A 74 5.10 15.24 -11.56
CA TYR A 74 5.38 16.64 -11.22
C TYR A 74 6.07 16.79 -9.87
N LEU A 75 5.53 16.11 -8.84
CA LEU A 75 6.09 16.15 -7.49
C LEU A 75 7.46 15.50 -7.41
N LEU A 76 7.68 14.37 -8.11
CA LEU A 76 8.97 13.70 -8.21
C LEU A 76 10.06 14.68 -8.67
N LYS A 77 9.79 15.44 -9.74
CA LYS A 77 10.72 16.43 -10.30
C LYS A 77 10.85 17.64 -9.39
N LYS A 78 9.73 18.24 -8.97
CA LYS A 78 9.72 19.50 -8.20
C LYS A 78 10.37 19.34 -6.82
N LYS A 79 10.18 18.21 -6.17
CA LYS A 79 10.72 17.92 -4.83
C LYS A 79 12.04 17.19 -4.87
N GLN A 80 12.54 16.81 -6.04
CA GLN A 80 13.72 15.95 -6.19
C GLN A 80 13.61 14.69 -5.32
N ALA A 81 12.39 14.14 -5.26
CA ALA A 81 12.10 12.96 -4.46
C ALA A 81 12.67 11.69 -5.13
N LYS A 82 12.96 10.66 -4.35
CA LYS A 82 13.36 9.34 -4.88
C LYS A 82 12.17 8.60 -5.49
N SER A 83 11.01 8.73 -4.85
CA SER A 83 9.74 8.18 -5.31
C SER A 83 8.58 9.03 -4.82
N VAL A 84 7.44 8.91 -5.48
CA VAL A 84 6.16 9.50 -5.07
C VAL A 84 5.08 8.45 -5.26
N ASP A 85 4.35 8.15 -4.21
CA ASP A 85 3.22 7.22 -4.23
C ASP A 85 1.93 7.99 -3.92
N ILE A 86 0.89 7.75 -4.72
CA ILE A 86 -0.42 8.36 -4.54
C ILE A 86 -1.48 7.28 -4.65
N ILE A 87 -2.39 7.23 -3.66
CA ILE A 87 -3.53 6.32 -3.64
C ILE A 87 -4.80 7.15 -3.46
N VAL A 88 -5.78 6.93 -4.31
CA VAL A 88 -7.13 7.49 -4.20
C VAL A 88 -8.11 6.36 -4.02
N MET A 89 -8.77 6.30 -2.86
CA MET A 89 -9.65 5.20 -2.47
C MET A 89 -10.99 5.74 -1.96
N ASN A 90 -12.07 5.07 -2.30
CA ASN A 90 -13.38 5.32 -1.70
C ASN A 90 -13.41 4.74 -0.27
N PRO A 91 -13.56 5.57 0.77
CA PRO A 91 -13.56 5.09 2.14
C PRO A 91 -14.81 4.28 2.52
N GLN A 92 -15.88 4.32 1.72
CA GLN A 92 -17.11 3.62 2.03
C GLN A 92 -17.07 2.13 1.68
N ASN A 93 -16.40 1.78 0.57
CA ASN A 93 -16.39 0.42 0.05
C ASN A 93 -15.00 -0.16 -0.23
N GLY A 94 -13.94 0.66 -0.25
CA GLY A 94 -12.56 0.22 -0.51
C GLY A 94 -12.16 0.21 -1.99
N GLU A 95 -13.02 0.63 -2.91
CA GLU A 95 -12.68 0.79 -4.32
C GLU A 95 -11.52 1.75 -4.52
N ILE A 96 -10.50 1.31 -5.26
CA ILE A 96 -9.33 2.14 -5.59
C ILE A 96 -9.58 2.80 -6.94
N TYR A 97 -9.77 4.12 -6.93
CA TYR A 97 -9.97 4.92 -8.15
C TYR A 97 -8.65 5.23 -8.86
N ALA A 98 -7.56 5.37 -8.09
CA ALA A 98 -6.24 5.58 -8.64
C ALA A 98 -5.14 5.06 -7.70
N MET A 99 -4.08 4.53 -8.28
CA MET A 99 -2.84 4.19 -7.59
C MET A 99 -1.68 4.44 -8.54
N ALA A 100 -0.84 5.43 -8.20
CA ALA A 100 0.32 5.82 -8.98
C ALA A 100 1.59 5.75 -8.13
N SER A 101 2.68 5.26 -8.73
CA SER A 101 4.03 5.23 -8.15
C SER A 101 5.01 5.79 -9.18
N ALA A 102 5.68 6.89 -8.87
CA ALA A 102 6.69 7.48 -9.75
C ALA A 102 8.09 7.34 -9.12
N PRO A 103 9.16 6.97 -9.88
CA PRO A 103 9.13 6.69 -11.32
C PRO A 103 8.45 5.36 -11.65
N GLU A 104 7.72 5.31 -12.74
CA GLU A 104 7.06 4.12 -13.25
C GLU A 104 7.84 3.49 -14.42
N PHE A 105 7.41 2.31 -14.86
CA PHE A 105 7.92 1.63 -16.03
C PHE A 105 6.84 1.46 -17.10
N ASN A 106 7.26 1.24 -18.34
CA ASN A 106 6.31 1.03 -19.43
C ASN A 106 5.80 -0.42 -19.44
N LEU A 107 4.51 -0.61 -19.19
CA LEU A 107 3.85 -1.93 -19.23
C LEU A 107 3.90 -2.61 -20.61
N ASN A 108 4.05 -1.83 -21.71
CA ASN A 108 4.20 -2.38 -23.07
C ASN A 108 5.65 -2.83 -23.37
N ASP A 109 6.62 -2.45 -22.53
CA ASP A 109 8.03 -2.89 -22.63
C ASP A 109 8.56 -3.17 -21.21
N PRO A 110 7.98 -4.15 -20.49
CA PRO A 110 8.20 -4.34 -19.06
C PRO A 110 9.60 -4.82 -18.69
N TYR A 111 10.34 -5.35 -19.67
CA TYR A 111 11.70 -5.87 -19.46
C TYR A 111 12.78 -4.83 -19.67
N ARG A 112 12.46 -3.65 -20.23
CA ARG A 112 13.40 -2.59 -20.51
C ARG A 112 13.79 -1.84 -19.23
N ILE A 113 15.04 -1.99 -18.84
CA ILE A 113 15.62 -1.30 -17.68
C ILE A 113 16.26 0.01 -18.14
N SER A 114 15.86 1.13 -17.55
CA SER A 114 16.43 2.46 -17.87
C SER A 114 17.84 2.65 -17.28
N GLY A 115 18.68 3.42 -17.98
CA GLY A 115 20.02 3.82 -17.58
C GLY A 115 21.15 2.99 -18.19
N ASP A 116 22.39 3.29 -17.80
CA ASP A 116 23.59 2.56 -18.27
C ASP A 116 23.69 1.21 -17.55
N LEU A 117 23.59 0.13 -18.30
CA LEU A 117 23.65 -1.24 -17.83
C LEU A 117 24.98 -1.94 -18.15
N SER A 118 25.93 -1.22 -18.80
CA SER A 118 27.17 -1.80 -19.33
C SER A 118 28.04 -2.46 -18.26
N LYS A 119 28.03 -1.92 -17.05
CA LYS A 119 28.85 -2.40 -15.92
C LYS A 119 28.09 -3.31 -14.94
N MET A 120 26.80 -3.60 -15.21
CA MET A 120 25.97 -4.39 -14.32
C MET A 120 26.04 -5.88 -14.68
N SER A 121 26.22 -6.72 -13.66
CA SER A 121 26.09 -8.17 -13.77
C SER A 121 24.65 -8.60 -14.09
N ALA A 122 24.45 -9.84 -14.53
CA ALA A 122 23.14 -10.40 -14.79
C ALA A 122 22.24 -10.38 -13.52
N LYS A 123 22.83 -10.62 -12.35
CA LYS A 123 22.14 -10.56 -11.05
C LYS A 123 21.64 -9.16 -10.74
N GLU A 124 22.49 -8.16 -10.86
CA GLU A 124 22.13 -6.74 -10.61
C GLU A 124 21.04 -6.25 -11.57
N LYS A 125 21.12 -6.67 -12.85
CA LYS A 125 20.05 -6.37 -13.83
C LYS A 125 18.73 -7.01 -13.43
N SER A 126 18.74 -8.26 -12.96
CA SER A 126 17.54 -8.94 -12.48
C SER A 126 16.96 -8.27 -11.23
N GLU A 127 17.79 -7.91 -10.26
CA GLU A 127 17.37 -7.20 -9.05
C GLU A 127 16.78 -5.82 -9.39
N LYS A 128 17.40 -5.07 -10.30
CA LYS A 128 16.89 -3.76 -10.75
C LYS A 128 15.55 -3.89 -11.46
N ARG A 129 15.36 -4.91 -12.29
CA ARG A 129 14.09 -5.20 -12.95
C ARG A 129 13.00 -5.58 -11.95
N ASN A 130 13.29 -6.46 -11.01
CA ASN A 130 12.33 -6.84 -9.97
C ASN A 130 11.94 -5.64 -9.09
N ALA A 131 12.89 -4.75 -8.78
CA ALA A 131 12.61 -3.51 -8.07
C ALA A 131 11.72 -2.56 -8.88
N MET A 132 11.90 -2.50 -10.21
CA MET A 132 11.08 -1.70 -11.12
C MET A 132 9.62 -2.19 -11.19
N TRP A 133 9.39 -3.49 -11.11
CA TRP A 133 8.05 -4.10 -11.12
C TRP A 133 7.33 -4.01 -9.78
N ARG A 134 8.02 -3.57 -8.74
CA ARG A 134 7.48 -3.50 -7.39
C ARG A 134 6.49 -2.34 -7.26
N ASN A 135 5.31 -2.62 -6.72
CA ASN A 135 4.32 -1.61 -6.37
C ASN A 135 4.58 -1.12 -4.93
N SER A 136 5.24 0.02 -4.79
CA SER A 136 5.60 0.60 -3.49
C SER A 136 4.40 0.97 -2.62
N CYS A 137 3.26 1.33 -3.23
CA CYS A 137 2.01 1.59 -2.49
C CYS A 137 1.55 0.39 -1.63
N VAL A 138 1.91 -0.82 -2.06
CA VAL A 138 1.44 -2.09 -1.46
C VAL A 138 2.59 -2.87 -0.82
N SER A 139 3.74 -2.92 -1.48
CA SER A 139 4.85 -3.82 -1.15
C SER A 139 5.94 -3.20 -0.28
N ASP A 140 5.97 -1.89 -0.11
CA ASP A 140 6.95 -1.20 0.72
C ASP A 140 6.33 -0.77 2.05
N THR A 141 7.20 -0.67 3.07
CA THR A 141 6.80 -0.19 4.40
C THR A 141 7.63 1.02 4.79
N TYR A 142 7.02 1.91 5.56
CA TYR A 142 7.67 3.11 6.08
C TYR A 142 7.08 3.50 7.42
N GLU A 143 7.79 4.33 8.18
CA GLU A 143 7.26 4.93 9.40
C GLU A 143 6.21 5.98 9.02
N PRO A 144 4.91 5.82 9.39
CA PRO A 144 3.84 6.71 8.95
C PRO A 144 3.97 8.14 9.51
N GLY A 145 4.74 8.31 10.56
CA GLY A 145 4.92 9.61 11.20
C GLY A 145 3.60 10.20 11.71
N SER A 146 3.48 11.51 11.62
CA SER A 146 2.34 12.26 12.21
C SER A 146 0.97 11.92 11.63
N THR A 147 0.88 11.29 10.47
CA THR A 147 -0.40 10.82 9.94
C THR A 147 -1.03 9.73 10.80
N PHE A 148 -0.19 8.98 11.54
CA PHE A 148 -0.63 7.95 12.46
C PHE A 148 -1.28 8.48 13.74
N LYS A 149 -1.12 9.76 14.06
CA LYS A 149 -1.71 10.39 15.24
C LYS A 149 -3.24 10.30 15.28
N ILE A 150 -3.88 10.06 14.14
CA ILE A 150 -5.33 9.79 14.07
C ILE A 150 -5.72 8.57 14.93
N LEU A 151 -4.93 7.48 14.88
CA LEU A 151 -5.17 6.29 15.68
C LEU A 151 -4.96 6.59 17.18
N THR A 152 -3.88 7.26 17.54
CA THR A 152 -3.61 7.64 18.94
C THR A 152 -4.72 8.54 19.49
N THR A 153 -5.24 9.47 18.68
CA THR A 153 -6.38 10.31 19.02
C THR A 153 -7.63 9.47 19.26
N ALA A 154 -7.98 8.57 18.35
CA ALA A 154 -9.14 7.70 18.49
C ALA A 154 -9.04 6.81 19.73
N ALA A 155 -7.88 6.18 19.96
CA ALA A 155 -7.63 5.33 21.13
C ALA A 155 -7.82 6.10 22.46
N ALA A 156 -7.29 7.33 22.52
CA ALA A 156 -7.34 8.14 23.72
C ALA A 156 -8.75 8.67 24.03
N LEU A 157 -9.49 9.10 23.02
CA LEU A 157 -10.87 9.58 23.15
C LEU A 157 -11.80 8.42 23.52
N GLU A 158 -11.71 7.29 22.86
CA GLU A 158 -12.55 6.12 23.14
C GLU A 158 -12.30 5.56 24.55
N LYS A 159 -11.03 5.51 24.99
CA LYS A 159 -10.67 5.14 26.36
C LYS A 159 -11.12 6.19 27.39
N GLY A 160 -11.44 7.41 26.98
CA GLY A 160 -11.83 8.50 27.87
C GLY A 160 -10.69 9.09 28.70
N VAL A 161 -9.42 8.87 28.30
CA VAL A 161 -8.22 9.37 29.02
C VAL A 161 -7.84 10.78 28.64
N VAL A 162 -8.53 11.37 27.67
CA VAL A 162 -8.35 12.75 27.23
C VAL A 162 -9.66 13.32 26.69
N LYS A 163 -9.82 14.65 26.88
CA LYS A 163 -10.85 15.46 26.22
C LYS A 163 -10.18 16.48 25.32
N MET A 164 -10.87 16.95 24.28
CA MET A 164 -10.34 17.97 23.35
C MET A 164 -9.89 19.26 24.04
N THR A 165 -10.47 19.57 25.20
CA THR A 165 -10.19 20.76 26.01
C THR A 165 -9.08 20.59 27.03
N ASP A 166 -8.58 19.34 27.23
CA ASP A 166 -7.50 19.08 28.19
C ASP A 166 -6.24 19.85 27.79
N ARG A 167 -5.56 20.40 28.81
CA ARG A 167 -4.39 21.26 28.58
C ARG A 167 -3.09 20.47 28.72
N PHE A 168 -2.17 20.80 27.83
CA PHE A 168 -0.82 20.24 27.74
C PHE A 168 0.21 21.37 27.65
N HIS A 169 1.47 21.04 27.91
CA HIS A 169 2.56 21.97 27.73
C HIS A 169 3.67 21.37 26.87
N CYS A 170 4.04 22.10 25.80
CA CYS A 170 5.12 21.70 24.90
C CYS A 170 6.30 22.67 24.97
N PRO A 171 7.39 22.34 25.67
CA PRO A 171 8.60 23.16 25.71
C PRO A 171 9.53 22.88 24.49
N GLY A 172 9.06 22.19 23.46
CA GLY A 172 9.84 21.78 22.30
C GLY A 172 10.42 20.36 22.40
N TYR A 173 10.20 19.66 23.50
CA TYR A 173 10.60 18.26 23.72
C TYR A 173 9.84 17.63 24.90
N LYS A 174 9.92 16.31 24.99
CA LYS A 174 9.51 15.53 26.17
C LYS A 174 10.66 14.59 26.55
N ILE A 175 10.93 14.46 27.85
CA ILE A 175 11.86 13.46 28.37
C ILE A 175 11.03 12.22 28.73
N VAL A 176 11.43 11.07 28.19
CA VAL A 176 10.86 9.76 28.48
C VAL A 176 12.02 8.87 28.90
N GLU A 177 12.05 8.46 30.16
CA GLU A 177 13.21 7.82 30.78
C GLU A 177 14.49 8.66 30.58
N ASP A 178 15.49 8.15 29.91
CA ASP A 178 16.78 8.83 29.60
C ASP A 178 16.76 9.53 28.22
N ARG A 179 15.65 9.44 27.45
CA ARG A 179 15.55 9.94 26.08
C ARG A 179 14.87 11.28 26.00
N ARG A 180 15.51 12.23 25.30
CA ARG A 180 14.93 13.51 24.96
C ARG A 180 14.34 13.46 23.56
N ILE A 181 13.00 13.32 23.45
CA ILE A 181 12.26 13.26 22.19
C ILE A 181 11.81 14.69 21.82
N ARG A 182 12.19 15.14 20.63
CA ARG A 182 11.96 16.54 20.20
C ARG A 182 10.63 16.72 19.50
N CYS A 183 10.04 17.90 19.68
CA CYS A 183 8.98 18.39 18.79
C CYS A 183 9.59 18.92 17.49
N HIS A 184 8.82 18.93 16.40
CA HIS A 184 9.25 19.55 15.14
C HIS A 184 9.43 21.07 15.31
N LYS A 185 8.68 21.72 16.20
CA LYS A 185 8.83 23.13 16.56
C LYS A 185 9.88 23.25 17.69
N LYS A 186 11.09 23.71 17.37
CA LYS A 186 12.22 23.76 18.30
C LYS A 186 11.95 24.57 19.58
N GLY A 187 11.20 25.69 19.47
CA GLY A 187 10.81 26.53 20.62
C GLY A 187 9.60 26.02 21.41
N GLY A 188 9.01 24.89 20.97
CA GLY A 188 7.78 24.37 21.55
C GLY A 188 6.52 25.16 21.14
N HIS A 189 5.36 24.60 21.48
CA HIS A 189 4.06 25.22 21.22
C HIS A 189 3.55 25.97 22.46
N GLY A 190 4.23 25.82 23.61
CA GLY A 190 3.79 26.39 24.87
C GLY A 190 2.60 25.63 25.46
N SER A 191 1.69 26.37 26.11
CA SER A 191 0.45 25.80 26.64
C SER A 191 -0.59 25.71 25.54
N GLU A 192 -1.09 24.51 25.29
CA GLU A 192 -2.05 24.22 24.22
C GLU A 192 -3.12 23.22 24.71
N THR A 193 -4.31 23.21 24.09
CA THR A 193 -5.31 22.19 24.31
C THR A 193 -4.95 20.92 23.54
N PHE A 194 -5.65 19.81 23.81
CA PHE A 194 -5.46 18.59 22.99
C PHE A 194 -5.82 18.86 21.52
N LEU A 195 -6.89 19.62 21.29
CA LEU A 195 -7.27 20.01 19.94
C LEU A 195 -6.16 20.83 19.25
N ASP A 196 -5.56 21.81 19.93
CA ASP A 196 -4.41 22.54 19.40
C ASP A 196 -3.21 21.61 19.14
N GLY A 197 -2.96 20.66 20.03
CA GLY A 197 -1.91 19.67 19.89
C GLY A 197 -2.08 18.77 18.65
N ILE A 198 -3.33 18.45 18.28
CA ILE A 198 -3.66 17.74 17.02
C ILE A 198 -3.38 18.68 15.83
N MET A 199 -3.92 19.90 15.84
CA MET A 199 -3.75 20.88 14.77
C MET A 199 -2.28 21.23 14.53
N ASN A 200 -1.52 21.40 15.61
CA ASN A 200 -0.09 21.67 15.59
C ASN A 200 0.77 20.41 15.36
N SER A 201 0.18 19.22 15.31
CA SER A 201 0.92 17.95 15.23
C SER A 201 2.03 17.83 16.31
N CYS A 202 1.72 18.21 17.55
CA CYS A 202 2.68 18.34 18.64
C CYS A 202 3.12 17.00 19.20
N ASN A 203 4.40 16.61 19.00
CA ASN A 203 4.92 15.34 19.50
C ASN A 203 4.83 15.20 21.03
N PRO A 204 5.25 16.18 21.87
CA PRO A 204 5.11 16.09 23.33
C PRO A 204 3.69 15.80 23.82
N VAL A 205 2.67 16.39 23.18
CA VAL A 205 1.27 16.10 23.50
C VAL A 205 0.94 14.65 23.20
N PHE A 206 1.30 14.15 22.02
CA PHE A 206 1.01 12.77 21.63
C PHE A 206 1.79 11.73 22.44
N ILE A 207 3.00 12.03 22.88
CA ILE A 207 3.76 11.18 23.82
C ILE A 207 3.00 11.05 25.14
N GLU A 208 2.49 12.15 25.69
CA GLU A 208 1.72 12.12 26.93
C GLU A 208 0.39 11.41 26.77
N VAL A 209 -0.31 11.66 25.68
CA VAL A 209 -1.59 10.99 25.35
C VAL A 209 -1.37 9.49 25.16
N GLY A 210 -0.34 9.07 24.41
CA GLY A 210 0.00 7.67 24.25
C GLY A 210 0.34 6.97 25.57
N ALA A 211 1.04 7.66 26.49
CA ALA A 211 1.34 7.15 27.81
C ALA A 211 0.04 6.95 28.65
N ARG A 212 -0.95 7.85 28.52
CA ARG A 212 -2.27 7.70 29.18
C ARG A 212 -3.09 6.55 28.58
N VAL A 213 -2.94 6.28 27.27
CA VAL A 213 -3.55 5.10 26.63
C VAL A 213 -2.91 3.81 27.17
N GLY A 214 -1.59 3.78 27.27
CA GLY A 214 -0.84 2.60 27.71
C GLY A 214 -0.63 1.57 26.60
N VAL A 215 0.35 0.68 26.80
CA VAL A 215 0.81 -0.29 25.78
C VAL A 215 -0.33 -1.21 25.33
N SER A 216 -0.99 -1.86 26.27
CA SER A 216 -1.97 -2.91 25.96
C SER A 216 -3.18 -2.37 25.17
N ASP A 217 -3.75 -1.23 25.61
CA ASP A 217 -4.86 -0.61 24.90
C ASP A 217 -4.43 -0.03 23.54
N PHE A 218 -3.20 0.44 23.44
CA PHE A 218 -2.66 0.91 22.17
C PHE A 218 -2.55 -0.23 21.16
N PHE A 219 -2.00 -1.38 21.55
CA PHE A 219 -1.90 -2.58 20.71
C PHE A 219 -3.27 -3.16 20.37
N ARG A 220 -4.19 -3.21 21.35
CA ARG A 220 -5.58 -3.61 21.08
C ARG A 220 -6.18 -2.72 20.00
N LYS A 221 -6.04 -1.41 20.11
CA LYS A 221 -6.57 -0.48 19.11
C LYS A 221 -5.91 -0.65 17.72
N MET A 222 -4.60 -0.87 17.66
CA MET A 222 -3.95 -1.22 16.41
C MET A 222 -4.52 -2.51 15.79
N SER A 223 -4.83 -3.49 16.60
CA SER A 223 -5.48 -4.75 16.17
C SER A 223 -6.89 -4.52 15.67
N ASP A 224 -7.72 -3.75 16.41
CA ASP A 224 -9.09 -3.41 16.03
C ASP A 224 -9.18 -2.75 14.67
N PHE A 225 -8.21 -1.87 14.34
CA PHE A 225 -8.07 -1.25 13.01
C PHE A 225 -7.30 -2.13 11.98
N GLY A 226 -7.09 -3.40 12.29
CA GLY A 226 -6.49 -4.37 11.38
C GLY A 226 -5.01 -4.16 11.06
N LEU A 227 -4.28 -3.31 11.80
CA LEU A 227 -2.88 -2.98 11.50
C LEU A 227 -1.92 -4.15 11.70
N MET A 228 -2.35 -5.20 12.40
CA MET A 228 -1.57 -6.42 12.61
C MET A 228 -1.64 -7.40 11.44
N ASN A 229 -2.57 -7.18 10.50
CA ASN A 229 -2.84 -8.06 9.37
C ASN A 229 -2.63 -7.31 8.04
N ARG A 230 -2.56 -8.06 6.94
CA ARG A 230 -2.63 -7.49 5.60
C ARG A 230 -4.03 -6.93 5.33
N THR A 231 -4.15 -5.96 4.40
CA THR A 231 -5.46 -5.41 4.00
C THR A 231 -6.30 -6.42 3.25
N GLY A 232 -5.64 -7.35 2.55
CA GLY A 232 -6.29 -8.27 1.62
C GLY A 232 -6.57 -7.64 0.25
N ILE A 233 -5.83 -6.56 -0.09
CA ILE A 233 -5.91 -5.97 -1.43
C ILE A 233 -5.69 -7.03 -2.51
N ASP A 234 -6.41 -6.92 -3.60
CA ASP A 234 -6.46 -7.87 -4.72
C ASP A 234 -5.29 -7.75 -5.72
N VAL A 235 -4.13 -7.27 -5.25
CA VAL A 235 -2.86 -7.34 -5.98
C VAL A 235 -1.80 -8.06 -5.15
N PRO A 236 -0.82 -8.76 -5.79
CA PRO A 236 0.16 -9.55 -5.08
C PRO A 236 1.22 -8.68 -4.39
N GLY A 237 1.92 -9.27 -3.43
CA GLY A 237 3.11 -8.68 -2.83
C GLY A 237 2.83 -7.71 -1.69
N GLU A 238 1.65 -7.73 -1.07
CA GLU A 238 1.34 -6.87 0.07
C GLU A 238 2.29 -7.12 1.24
N ALA A 239 2.95 -6.05 1.69
CA ALA A 239 3.85 -6.07 2.83
C ALA A 239 3.07 -6.20 4.15
N SER A 240 3.62 -6.95 5.08
CA SER A 240 3.11 -7.00 6.45
C SER A 240 3.65 -5.84 7.28
N THR A 241 2.88 -5.37 8.25
CA THR A 241 3.33 -4.38 9.23
C THR A 241 4.54 -4.89 10.01
N ILE A 242 5.56 -4.06 10.15
CA ILE A 242 6.76 -4.35 10.95
C ILE A 242 6.61 -3.61 12.27
N ILE A 243 6.44 -4.34 13.37
CA ILE A 243 6.18 -3.77 14.69
C ILE A 243 6.84 -4.61 15.80
N HIS A 244 7.18 -3.96 16.89
CA HIS A 244 7.64 -4.64 18.11
C HIS A 244 6.57 -5.60 18.66
N LYS A 245 7.01 -6.69 19.28
CA LYS A 245 6.09 -7.50 20.10
C LYS A 245 5.64 -6.69 21.30
N GLU A 246 4.36 -6.71 21.66
CA GLU A 246 3.78 -5.93 22.76
C GLU A 246 4.59 -6.03 24.05
N LYS A 247 4.99 -7.25 24.44
CA LYS A 247 5.81 -7.51 25.64
C LYS A 247 7.18 -6.83 25.68
N ASN A 248 7.66 -6.35 24.53
CA ASN A 248 8.97 -5.70 24.38
C ASN A 248 8.85 -4.17 24.28
N VAL A 249 7.63 -3.62 24.37
CA VAL A 249 7.37 -2.18 24.25
C VAL A 249 7.46 -1.55 25.64
N GLY A 250 8.49 -0.74 25.85
CA GLY A 250 8.65 0.12 27.01
C GLY A 250 8.06 1.52 26.81
N ALA A 251 8.36 2.41 27.74
CA ALA A 251 7.85 3.77 27.70
C ALA A 251 8.39 4.56 26.48
N VAL A 252 9.64 4.32 26.09
CA VAL A 252 10.29 5.01 24.96
C VAL A 252 9.67 4.56 23.63
N GLU A 253 9.49 3.25 23.45
CA GLU A 253 8.87 2.71 22.23
C GLU A 253 7.41 3.20 22.11
N LEU A 254 6.62 3.13 23.18
CA LEU A 254 5.24 3.65 23.18
C LEU A 254 5.20 5.14 22.84
N ALA A 255 6.14 5.92 23.39
CA ALA A 255 6.24 7.35 23.11
C ALA A 255 6.45 7.63 21.62
N THR A 256 7.37 6.90 20.97
CA THR A 256 7.64 7.07 19.53
C THR A 256 6.51 6.51 18.67
N MET A 257 5.93 5.39 19.04
CA MET A 257 4.78 4.80 18.36
C MET A 257 3.56 5.73 18.39
N SER A 258 3.36 6.49 19.49
CA SER A 258 2.22 7.41 19.64
C SER A 258 2.14 8.51 18.57
N PHE A 259 3.27 8.81 17.91
CA PHE A 259 3.32 9.76 16.79
C PHE A 259 3.85 9.13 15.48
N GLY A 260 3.78 7.80 15.37
CA GLY A 260 3.99 7.05 14.13
C GLY A 260 5.43 6.73 13.78
N GLN A 261 6.31 6.55 14.79
CA GLN A 261 7.69 6.09 14.61
C GLN A 261 7.94 4.76 15.33
N SER A 262 9.09 4.13 15.06
CA SER A 262 9.52 2.83 15.62
C SER A 262 8.66 1.63 15.20
N PHE A 263 7.88 1.75 14.15
CA PHE A 263 7.20 0.68 13.43
C PHE A 263 6.96 1.10 11.99
N GLN A 264 6.67 0.15 11.12
CA GLN A 264 6.44 0.44 9.70
C GLN A 264 5.17 -0.24 9.21
N LEU A 265 4.45 0.42 8.32
CA LEU A 265 3.29 -0.10 7.61
C LEU A 265 3.29 0.36 6.14
N SER A 266 2.54 -0.35 5.29
CA SER A 266 2.45 0.02 3.88
C SER A 266 1.55 1.24 3.67
N PRO A 267 1.76 2.03 2.58
CA PRO A 267 0.87 3.14 2.23
C PRO A 267 -0.60 2.72 2.16
N ILE A 268 -0.91 1.58 1.54
CA ILE A 268 -2.29 1.10 1.46
C ILE A 268 -2.90 0.79 2.82
N ARG A 269 -2.11 0.26 3.77
CA ARG A 269 -2.57 0.02 5.14
C ARG A 269 -2.91 1.32 5.86
N LEU A 270 -2.10 2.38 5.65
CA LEU A 270 -2.38 3.71 6.23
C LEU A 270 -3.65 4.33 5.64
N VAL A 271 -3.85 4.21 4.32
CA VAL A 271 -5.07 4.69 3.66
C VAL A 271 -6.31 3.95 4.16
N SER A 272 -6.23 2.62 4.35
CA SER A 272 -7.31 1.82 4.92
C SER A 272 -7.65 2.24 6.36
N LEU A 273 -6.63 2.51 7.19
CA LEU A 273 -6.82 3.05 8.53
C LEU A 273 -7.57 4.39 8.49
N ALA A 274 -7.12 5.32 7.65
CA ALA A 274 -7.76 6.63 7.50
C ALA A 274 -9.21 6.48 7.00
N GLY A 275 -9.44 5.60 6.04
CA GLY A 275 -10.78 5.26 5.53
C GLY A 275 -11.72 4.79 6.64
N SER A 276 -11.27 3.86 7.48
CA SER A 276 -12.06 3.35 8.60
C SER A 276 -12.40 4.42 9.65
N MET A 277 -11.56 5.48 9.78
CA MET A 277 -11.84 6.59 10.70
C MET A 277 -12.96 7.51 10.23
N ILE A 278 -13.20 7.60 8.92
CA ILE A 278 -14.14 8.56 8.31
C ILE A 278 -15.41 7.93 7.74
N ASN A 279 -15.48 6.59 7.72
CA ASN A 279 -16.64 5.86 7.19
C ASN A 279 -17.60 5.34 8.28
N GLY A 280 -17.42 5.79 9.53
CA GLY A 280 -18.21 5.33 10.67
C GLY A 280 -17.58 4.18 11.46
N GLY A 281 -16.30 3.86 11.22
CA GLY A 281 -15.54 2.83 11.95
C GLY A 281 -15.57 1.45 11.30
N TYR A 282 -16.05 1.33 10.08
CA TYR A 282 -16.09 0.05 9.37
C TYR A 282 -14.74 -0.31 8.78
N SER A 283 -14.32 -1.57 8.98
CA SER A 283 -13.16 -2.11 8.28
C SER A 283 -13.50 -2.36 6.82
N ILE A 284 -12.62 -1.92 5.92
CA ILE A 284 -12.77 -2.07 4.47
C ILE A 284 -11.58 -2.82 3.89
N THR A 285 -11.83 -3.60 2.84
CA THR A 285 -10.79 -4.25 2.04
C THR A 285 -10.56 -3.44 0.78
N PRO A 286 -9.38 -2.81 0.59
CA PRO A 286 -9.05 -2.14 -0.66
C PRO A 286 -9.08 -3.13 -1.83
N HIS A 287 -9.61 -2.72 -2.97
CA HIS A 287 -9.68 -3.57 -4.15
C HIS A 287 -9.79 -2.77 -5.44
N PHE A 288 -9.38 -3.41 -6.53
CA PHE A 288 -9.53 -2.91 -7.90
C PHE A 288 -10.64 -3.62 -8.66
N GLY A 289 -10.79 -4.93 -8.47
CA GLY A 289 -11.78 -5.72 -9.18
C GLY A 289 -13.19 -5.49 -8.62
N VAL A 290 -14.11 -5.11 -9.50
CA VAL A 290 -15.53 -4.90 -9.16
C VAL A 290 -16.37 -6.08 -9.62
N SER A 291 -16.17 -6.56 -10.84
CA SER A 291 -16.86 -7.73 -11.37
C SER A 291 -16.04 -8.41 -12.48
N ALA A 292 -16.27 -9.70 -12.64
CA ALA A 292 -15.75 -10.46 -13.78
C ALA A 292 -16.94 -11.03 -14.55
N VAL A 293 -16.99 -10.79 -15.85
CA VAL A 293 -18.11 -11.16 -16.73
C VAL A 293 -17.61 -12.12 -17.81
N SER A 294 -18.31 -13.25 -17.99
CA SER A 294 -18.02 -14.20 -19.07
C SER A 294 -18.18 -13.53 -20.44
N ALA A 295 -17.43 -14.03 -21.41
CA ALA A 295 -17.54 -13.58 -22.80
C ALA A 295 -18.80 -14.10 -23.51
N ASP A 296 -19.54 -15.03 -22.89
CA ASP A 296 -20.75 -15.68 -23.42
C ASP A 296 -22.02 -14.89 -23.07
#